data_504b0f8ed19e6fed3c79a50f7b890dd5
#
_entry.id   504b0f8ed19e6fed3c79a50f7b890dd5
#
_cell.length_a   1.000
_cell.length_b   1.000
_cell.length_c   1.000
_cell.angle_alpha   90.00
_cell.angle_beta   90.00
_cell.angle_gamma   90.00
#
_symmetry.space_group_name_H-M   'P 1'
#
loop_
_entity.id
_entity.type
_entity.pdbx_description
1 polymer ?
#
loop_
_entity_poly.entity_id
_entity_poly.type
_entity_poly.pdbx_seq_one_letter_code
_entity_poly.pdbx_strand_id
1 'polypeptide(L)'
;MTTINIKEIDLTTYSVTVVDNIATQHEVTVTISYALSLTASKINTEQLIRNAFEFLLAREPNTSILRHFELSKIGTYFPEFEQEMRNQLP
;
A
#
# COMPACT_ATOMS: atom_id res chain seq x y z
N MET A 1 6.85 -17.67 -2.79
CA MET A 1 6.06 -16.67 -3.51
C MET A 1 5.29 -15.81 -2.53
N THR A 2 5.32 -14.51 -2.68
CA THR A 2 4.64 -13.58 -1.78
C THR A 2 3.21 -13.34 -2.25
N THR A 3 2.25 -13.45 -1.36
CA THR A 3 0.84 -13.19 -1.66
C THR A 3 0.38 -11.99 -0.84
N ILE A 4 -0.34 -11.08 -1.49
CA ILE A 4 -0.90 -9.89 -0.84
C ILE A 4 -2.42 -9.97 -0.93
N ASN A 5 -3.10 -10.04 0.22
CA ASN A 5 -4.55 -10.09 0.30
C ASN A 5 -5.04 -8.79 0.94
N ILE A 6 -5.95 -8.10 0.26
CA ILE A 6 -6.44 -6.79 0.69
C ILE A 6 -7.94 -6.88 0.93
N LYS A 7 -8.38 -6.39 2.09
CA LYS A 7 -9.78 -6.38 2.46
C LYS A 7 -10.16 -4.96 2.91
N GLU A 8 -11.17 -4.40 2.28
CA GLU A 8 -11.70 -3.11 2.69
C GLU A 8 -12.49 -3.26 3.99
N ILE A 9 -12.16 -2.45 4.99
CA ILE A 9 -12.85 -2.44 6.27
C ILE A 9 -13.89 -1.32 6.28
N ASP A 10 -13.49 -0.13 5.85
CA ASP A 10 -14.40 1.00 5.65
C ASP A 10 -13.82 1.87 4.53
N LEU A 11 -14.41 3.07 4.30
CA LEU A 11 -14.04 3.91 3.17
C LEU A 11 -12.57 4.34 3.16
N THR A 12 -11.91 4.32 4.33
CA THR A 12 -10.54 4.81 4.44
C THR A 12 -9.59 3.81 5.09
N THR A 13 -10.07 2.61 5.45
CA THR A 13 -9.25 1.63 6.16
C THR A 13 -9.27 0.29 5.45
N TYR A 14 -8.10 -0.29 5.28
CA TYR A 14 -7.91 -1.58 4.62
C TYR A 14 -7.04 -2.49 5.48
N SER A 15 -7.42 -3.77 5.51
CA SER A 15 -6.59 -4.80 6.13
C SER A 15 -5.79 -5.48 5.04
N VAL A 16 -4.48 -5.53 5.19
CA VAL A 16 -3.58 -6.14 4.22
C VAL A 16 -2.85 -7.29 4.89
N THR A 17 -3.01 -8.48 4.36
CA THR A 17 -2.30 -9.68 4.83
C THR A 17 -1.25 -10.02 3.80
N VAL A 18 0.01 -10.07 4.23
CA VAL A 18 1.13 -10.45 3.37
C VAL A 18 1.60 -11.83 3.81
N VAL A 19 1.52 -12.79 2.89
CA VAL A 19 1.94 -14.16 3.16
C VAL A 19 3.25 -14.41 2.43
N ASP A 20 4.30 -14.65 3.20
CA ASP A 20 5.62 -15.02 2.73
C ASP A 20 6.08 -16.18 3.62
N ASN A 21 7.36 -16.24 4.01
CA ASN A 21 7.80 -17.25 4.99
C ASN A 21 7.04 -17.10 6.31
N ILE A 22 6.76 -15.85 6.69
CA ILE A 22 5.94 -15.50 7.85
C ILE A 22 4.79 -14.64 7.34
N ALA A 23 3.57 -14.93 7.78
CA ALA A 23 2.42 -14.09 7.44
C ALA A 23 2.36 -12.89 8.38
N THR A 24 2.12 -11.71 7.81
CA THR A 24 1.93 -10.48 8.59
C THR A 24 0.63 -9.80 8.19
N GLN A 25 0.04 -9.07 9.13
CA GLN A 25 -1.19 -8.35 8.89
C GLN A 25 -0.98 -6.87 9.20
N HIS A 26 -1.49 -6.01 8.33
CA HIS A 26 -1.30 -4.57 8.43
C HIS A 26 -2.63 -3.86 8.25
N GLU A 27 -2.86 -2.82 9.04
CA GLU A 27 -4.02 -1.97 8.87
C GLU A 27 -3.54 -0.66 8.26
N VAL A 28 -4.07 -0.34 7.08
CA VAL A 28 -3.63 0.80 6.30
C VAL A 28 -4.78 1.77 6.16
N THR A 29 -4.54 3.04 6.50
CA THR A 29 -5.49 4.11 6.32
C THR A 29 -5.07 4.95 5.13
N VAL A 30 -6.02 5.24 4.24
CA VAL A 30 -5.77 6.12 3.10
C VAL A 30 -6.98 7.01 2.90
N THR A 31 -6.75 8.34 2.92
CA THR A 31 -7.85 9.27 2.68
C THR A 31 -8.24 9.23 1.20
N ILE A 32 -9.50 9.54 0.92
CA ILE A 32 -10.00 9.57 -0.45
C ILE A 32 -9.20 10.58 -1.28
N SER A 33 -8.91 11.76 -0.72
CA SER A 33 -8.17 12.78 -1.44
C SER A 33 -6.73 12.34 -1.76
N TYR A 34 -6.07 11.67 -0.81
CA TYR A 34 -4.72 11.18 -1.07
C TYR A 34 -4.72 10.10 -2.15
N ALA A 35 -5.67 9.16 -2.07
CA ALA A 35 -5.80 8.13 -3.08
C ALA A 35 -5.99 8.73 -4.47
N LEU A 36 -6.89 9.73 -4.59
CA LEU A 36 -7.13 10.38 -5.87
C LEU A 36 -5.90 11.11 -6.39
N SER A 37 -5.11 11.70 -5.50
CA SER A 37 -3.89 12.40 -5.91
C SER A 37 -2.86 11.48 -6.53
N LEU A 38 -2.87 10.20 -6.15
CA LEU A 38 -1.92 9.22 -6.68
C LEU A 38 -2.49 8.39 -7.83
N THR A 39 -3.80 8.22 -7.91
CA THR A 39 -4.41 7.34 -8.91
C THR A 39 -5.04 8.09 -10.08
N ALA A 40 -5.39 9.36 -9.88
CA ALA A 40 -6.13 10.16 -10.88
C ALA A 40 -7.39 9.41 -11.37
N SER A 41 -8.00 8.60 -10.51
CA SER A 41 -9.17 7.75 -10.82
C SER A 41 -8.90 6.69 -11.90
N LYS A 42 -7.64 6.44 -12.23
CA LYS A 42 -7.29 5.45 -13.26
C LYS A 42 -7.24 4.04 -12.73
N ILE A 43 -7.01 3.89 -11.43
CA ILE A 43 -7.07 2.61 -10.72
C ILE A 43 -7.83 2.82 -9.43
N ASN A 44 -8.36 1.73 -8.84
CA ASN A 44 -9.06 1.86 -7.56
C ASN A 44 -8.07 1.85 -6.40
N THR A 45 -8.58 2.15 -5.21
CA THR A 45 -7.75 2.24 -4.01
C THR A 45 -7.10 0.91 -3.65
N GLU A 46 -7.81 -0.19 -3.84
CA GLU A 46 -7.25 -1.52 -3.57
C GLU A 46 -6.02 -1.77 -4.43
N GLN A 47 -6.08 -1.42 -5.71
CA GLN A 47 -4.94 -1.60 -6.61
C GLN A 47 -3.78 -0.70 -6.19
N LEU A 48 -4.09 0.53 -5.75
CA LEU A 48 -3.05 1.43 -5.23
C LEU A 48 -2.34 0.80 -4.02
N ILE A 49 -3.10 0.24 -3.09
CA ILE A 49 -2.53 -0.39 -1.90
C ILE A 49 -1.67 -1.60 -2.29
N ARG A 50 -2.14 -2.38 -3.25
CA ARG A 50 -1.36 -3.53 -3.76
C ARG A 50 -0.04 -3.06 -4.35
N ASN A 51 -0.08 -2.02 -5.18
CA ASN A 51 1.14 -1.45 -5.78
C ASN A 51 2.08 -0.92 -4.70
N ALA A 52 1.51 -0.31 -3.66
CA ALA A 52 2.30 0.23 -2.55
C ALA A 52 3.01 -0.89 -1.78
N PHE A 53 2.33 -2.00 -1.53
CA PHE A 53 2.95 -3.12 -0.82
C PHE A 53 3.98 -3.84 -1.68
N GLU A 54 3.76 -3.92 -2.99
CA GLU A 54 4.78 -4.45 -3.90
C GLU A 54 6.03 -3.57 -3.87
N PHE A 55 5.83 -2.24 -3.84
CA PHE A 55 6.93 -1.30 -3.71
C PHE A 55 7.72 -1.53 -2.42
N LEU A 56 7.01 -1.68 -1.28
CA LEU A 56 7.65 -1.91 0.00
C LEU A 56 8.39 -3.25 0.04
N LEU A 57 7.76 -4.29 -0.48
CA LEU A 57 8.33 -5.64 -0.43
C LEU A 57 9.57 -5.78 -1.32
N ALA A 58 9.73 -4.92 -2.30
CA ALA A 58 10.95 -4.88 -3.10
C ALA A 58 12.13 -4.28 -2.32
N ARG A 59 11.85 -3.62 -1.19
CA ARG A 59 12.85 -2.89 -0.41
C ARG A 59 13.08 -3.46 0.98
N GLU A 60 12.08 -4.11 1.56
CA GLU A 60 12.18 -4.66 2.91
C GLU A 60 11.26 -5.88 3.06
N PRO A 61 11.55 -6.78 4.01
CA PRO A 61 10.67 -7.92 4.26
C PRO A 61 9.36 -7.46 4.90
N ASN A 62 8.31 -8.28 4.75
CA ASN A 62 7.00 -7.94 5.31
C ASN A 62 7.04 -7.75 6.83
N THR A 63 7.97 -8.40 7.52
CA THR A 63 8.11 -8.26 8.97
C THR A 63 8.61 -6.88 9.38
N SER A 64 9.19 -6.13 8.46
CA SER A 64 9.68 -4.76 8.72
C SER A 64 8.63 -3.69 8.43
N ILE A 65 7.53 -4.05 7.75
CA ILE A 65 6.47 -3.10 7.43
C ILE A 65 5.63 -2.82 8.69
N LEU A 66 5.31 -1.55 8.92
CA LEU A 66 4.50 -1.16 10.07
C LEU A 66 3.16 -1.88 10.07
N ARG A 67 2.63 -2.19 11.26
CA ARG A 67 1.36 -2.90 11.40
C ARG A 67 0.16 -1.96 11.25
N HIS A 68 0.33 -0.68 11.57
CA HIS A 68 -0.71 0.35 11.43
C HIS A 68 -0.06 1.60 10.88
N PHE A 69 -0.52 2.09 9.74
CA PHE A 69 0.04 3.33 9.19
C PHE A 69 -0.89 3.93 8.14
N GLU A 70 -0.74 5.24 7.93
CA GLU A 70 -1.36 5.91 6.80
C GLU A 70 -0.49 5.69 5.57
N LEU A 71 -1.13 5.49 4.42
CA LEU A 71 -0.41 5.19 3.18
C LEU A 71 0.62 6.28 2.85
N SER A 72 0.28 7.54 3.14
CA SER A 72 1.17 8.67 2.90
C SER A 72 2.49 8.59 3.69
N LYS A 73 2.51 7.80 4.76
CA LYS A 73 3.72 7.62 5.58
C LYS A 73 4.85 6.99 4.78
N ILE A 74 4.52 6.20 3.77
CA ILE A 74 5.55 5.56 2.93
C ILE A 74 6.42 6.61 2.27
N GLY A 75 5.83 7.71 1.81
CA GLY A 75 6.59 8.80 1.18
C GLY A 75 7.57 9.49 2.13
N THR A 76 7.34 9.39 3.44
CA THR A 76 8.26 9.94 4.43
C THR A 76 9.54 9.12 4.50
N TYR A 77 9.43 7.79 4.41
CA TYR A 77 10.60 6.90 4.46
C TYR A 77 11.24 6.71 3.08
N PHE A 78 10.43 6.76 2.02
CA PHE A 78 10.89 6.54 0.65
C PHE A 78 10.37 7.69 -0.22
N PRO A 79 11.17 8.77 -0.36
CA PRO A 79 10.70 9.98 -1.08
C PRO A 79 10.25 9.72 -2.52
N GLU A 80 10.74 8.65 -3.15
CA GLU A 80 10.37 8.29 -4.52
C GLU A 80 9.02 7.59 -4.63
N PHE A 81 8.36 7.27 -3.51
CA PHE A 81 7.17 6.44 -3.50
C PHE A 81 6.03 7.01 -4.36
N GLU A 82 5.71 8.29 -4.18
CA GLU A 82 4.57 8.87 -4.89
C GLU A 82 4.80 8.89 -6.40
N GLN A 83 6.01 9.21 -6.81
CA GLN A 83 6.34 9.20 -8.24
C GLN A 83 6.27 7.78 -8.81
N GLU A 84 6.74 6.79 -8.07
CA GLU A 84 6.65 5.39 -8.50
C GLU A 84 5.21 4.95 -8.65
N MET A 85 4.33 5.36 -7.75
CA MET A 85 2.91 5.03 -7.86
C MET A 85 2.30 5.65 -9.11
N ARG A 86 2.64 6.90 -9.41
CA ARG A 86 2.15 7.57 -10.62
C ARG A 86 2.71 6.93 -11.89
N ASN A 87 3.96 6.47 -11.86
CA ASN A 87 4.59 5.80 -13.01
C ASN A 87 3.90 4.49 -13.36
N GLN A 88 3.21 3.85 -12.41
CA GLN A 88 2.53 2.59 -12.63
C GLN A 88 1.10 2.75 -13.17
N LEU A 89 0.62 3.97 -13.32
CA LEU A 89 -0.71 4.22 -13.85
C LEU A 89 -0.77 3.88 -15.34
N PRO A 90 -1.90 3.30 -15.79
CA PRO A 90 -2.08 2.97 -17.21
C PRO A 90 -2.19 4.23 -18.08
#